data_2f4c48360b389ed6692b368caf66af43
#
_entry.id   2f4c48360b389ed6692b368caf66af43
#
_cell.length_a   1.000
_cell.length_b   1.000
_cell.length_c   1.000
_cell.angle_alpha   90.00
_cell.angle_beta   90.00
_cell.angle_gamma   90.00
#
_symmetry.space_group_name_H-M   'P 1'
#
loop_
_entity.id
_entity.type
_entity.pdbx_description
1 polymer ?
#
loop_
_entity_poly.entity_id
_entity_poly.type
_entity_poly.pdbx_seq_one_letter_code
_entity_poly.pdbx_strand_id
1 'polypeptide(L)'
;MKLSINKTELQNALAVVSKGASSRSTLPVLSGVLVEARGDALTLQTTDLELSIQYTAPALVEEEGRAVVPAKLFSDIVKNLSDAAVHIVADEESADIACDGASFSIKALNPDDFPGFPHVDVTQRIEVPFSQYAAMVRRVARVVSRDESRAILTGVLVTLEGGVFKMVATDSYRLAVTETQVADSGAEDFQAVIAGSFLQELAGLPK
;
A
#
# COMPACT_ATOMS: atom_id res chain seq x y z
N MET A 1 2.69 4.99 23.23
CA MET A 1 1.67 5.33 22.23
C MET A 1 0.29 4.95 22.73
N LYS A 2 -0.68 5.86 22.66
CA LYS A 2 -2.08 5.59 23.04
C LYS A 2 -3.03 6.35 22.12
N LEU A 3 -4.00 5.63 21.54
CA LEU A 3 -4.95 6.21 20.57
C LEU A 3 -6.29 5.47 20.54
N SER A 4 -7.28 6.12 19.94
CA SER A 4 -8.57 5.52 19.62
C SER A 4 -8.92 5.81 18.15
N ILE A 5 -9.43 4.80 17.45
CA ILE A 5 -9.79 4.91 16.04
C ILE A 5 -11.09 4.12 15.77
N ASN A 6 -11.87 4.57 14.79
CA ASN A 6 -13.03 3.81 14.32
C ASN A 6 -12.58 2.48 13.69
N LYS A 7 -13.26 1.38 14.05
CA LYS A 7 -12.95 0.03 13.57
C LYS A 7 -12.97 -0.08 12.05
N THR A 8 -13.95 0.51 11.40
CA THR A 8 -14.09 0.45 9.94
C THR A 8 -12.94 1.18 9.25
N GLU A 9 -12.52 2.36 9.75
CA GLU A 9 -11.36 3.10 9.24
C GLU A 9 -10.08 2.30 9.40
N LEU A 10 -9.85 1.72 10.57
CA LEU A 10 -8.68 0.89 10.85
C LEU A 10 -8.67 -0.36 9.95
N GLN A 11 -9.81 -1.01 9.76
CA GLN A 11 -9.94 -2.18 8.89
C GLN A 11 -9.64 -1.84 7.43
N ASN A 12 -10.15 -0.70 6.93
CA ASN A 12 -9.89 -0.23 5.58
C ASN A 12 -8.39 0.09 5.39
N ALA A 13 -7.79 0.80 6.33
CA ALA A 13 -6.36 1.11 6.32
C ALA A 13 -5.50 -0.17 6.28
N LEU A 14 -5.80 -1.14 7.17
CA LEU A 14 -5.10 -2.43 7.20
C LEU A 14 -5.30 -3.26 5.93
N ALA A 15 -6.49 -3.23 5.31
CA ALA A 15 -6.74 -3.93 4.05
C ALA A 15 -5.86 -3.39 2.89
N VAL A 16 -5.54 -2.10 2.93
CA VAL A 16 -4.63 -1.47 1.96
C VAL A 16 -3.19 -1.84 2.27
N VAL A 17 -2.72 -1.53 3.48
CA VAL A 17 -1.28 -1.65 3.79
C VAL A 17 -0.81 -3.09 3.89
N SER A 18 -1.67 -4.04 4.25
CA SER A 18 -1.29 -5.47 4.36
C SER A 18 -0.74 -6.06 3.05
N LYS A 19 -1.00 -5.43 1.91
CA LYS A 19 -0.48 -5.85 0.60
C LYS A 19 1.03 -5.65 0.46
N GLY A 20 1.63 -4.70 1.21
CA GLY A 20 3.07 -4.46 1.22
C GLY A 20 3.82 -5.25 2.30
N ALA A 21 3.13 -6.04 3.15
CA ALA A 21 3.80 -6.83 4.18
C ALA A 21 4.33 -8.15 3.60
N SER A 22 5.60 -8.46 3.88
CA SER A 22 6.24 -9.69 3.41
C SER A 22 6.07 -10.84 4.39
N SER A 23 5.41 -11.92 3.99
CA SER A 23 5.32 -13.15 4.80
C SER A 23 6.53 -14.09 4.64
N ARG A 24 7.45 -13.80 3.71
CA ARG A 24 8.57 -14.67 3.33
C ARG A 24 9.95 -14.02 3.55
N SER A 25 9.99 -12.82 4.14
CA SER A 25 11.25 -12.14 4.38
C SER A 25 12.07 -12.82 5.49
N THR A 26 13.38 -12.76 5.35
CA THR A 26 14.33 -13.13 6.41
C THR A 26 14.38 -12.08 7.55
N LEU A 27 13.87 -10.88 7.31
CA LEU A 27 13.75 -9.81 8.30
C LEU A 27 12.35 -9.86 8.93
N PRO A 28 12.22 -10.22 10.22
CA PRO A 28 10.92 -10.35 10.89
C PRO A 28 10.08 -9.07 10.84
N VAL A 29 10.71 -7.90 10.90
CA VAL A 29 10.07 -6.58 10.89
C VAL A 29 9.27 -6.33 9.62
N LEU A 30 9.65 -6.91 8.47
CA LEU A 30 8.94 -6.76 7.19
C LEU A 30 7.63 -7.57 7.11
N SER A 31 7.39 -8.48 8.05
CA SER A 31 6.09 -9.14 8.23
C SER A 31 5.14 -8.31 9.08
N GLY A 32 5.63 -7.22 9.67
CA GLY A 32 4.90 -6.29 10.49
C GLY A 32 4.29 -5.13 9.71
N VAL A 33 3.44 -4.40 10.39
CA VAL A 33 2.98 -3.07 10.03
C VAL A 33 3.51 -2.08 11.06
N LEU A 34 4.20 -1.04 10.60
CA LEU A 34 4.56 0.09 11.44
C LEU A 34 3.29 0.92 11.68
N VAL A 35 3.00 1.15 12.92
CA VAL A 35 1.87 1.93 13.43
C VAL A 35 2.44 3.18 14.07
N GLU A 36 2.15 4.35 13.55
CA GLU A 36 2.62 5.63 14.06
C GLU A 36 1.45 6.53 14.39
N ALA A 37 1.33 6.92 15.66
CA ALA A 37 0.34 7.87 16.15
C ALA A 37 0.99 9.25 16.30
N ARG A 38 0.48 10.26 15.57
CA ARG A 38 1.01 11.62 15.62
C ARG A 38 -0.08 12.64 15.31
N GLY A 39 -0.16 13.69 16.14
CA GLY A 39 -1.23 14.69 16.01
C GLY A 39 -2.60 14.04 16.12
N ASP A 40 -3.47 14.24 15.13
CA ASP A 40 -4.82 13.65 15.07
C ASP A 40 -4.91 12.52 14.04
N ALA A 41 -3.82 11.80 13.81
CA ALA A 41 -3.75 10.78 12.77
C ALA A 41 -3.00 9.52 13.22
N LEU A 42 -3.43 8.39 12.66
CA LEU A 42 -2.74 7.12 12.66
C LEU A 42 -2.18 6.86 11.28
N THR A 43 -0.87 6.71 11.17
CA THR A 43 -0.21 6.28 9.94
C THR A 43 0.21 4.83 10.06
N LEU A 44 -0.20 4.03 9.08
CA LEU A 44 0.20 2.63 8.93
C LEU A 44 1.13 2.51 7.74
N GLN A 45 2.22 1.76 7.90
CA GLN A 45 3.19 1.54 6.83
C GLN A 45 3.62 0.09 6.76
N THR A 46 3.74 -0.44 5.56
CA THR A 46 4.34 -1.76 5.28
C THR A 46 5.30 -1.66 4.11
N THR A 47 6.26 -2.57 4.07
CA THR A 47 7.16 -2.70 2.92
C THR A 47 7.73 -4.12 2.85
N ASP A 48 8.00 -4.57 1.62
CA ASP A 48 8.80 -5.77 1.33
C ASP A 48 10.15 -5.40 0.67
N LEU A 49 10.51 -4.10 0.70
CA LEU A 49 11.67 -3.44 0.08
C LEU A 49 11.52 -3.17 -1.43
N GLU A 50 10.56 -3.77 -2.10
CA GLU A 50 10.22 -3.47 -3.50
C GLU A 50 8.97 -2.58 -3.56
N LEU A 51 7.98 -2.90 -2.74
CA LEU A 51 6.73 -2.16 -2.59
C LEU A 51 6.64 -1.59 -1.19
N SER A 52 6.44 -0.28 -1.08
CA SER A 52 6.14 0.41 0.17
C SER A 52 4.75 1.02 0.10
N ILE A 53 3.92 0.74 1.10
CA ILE A 53 2.56 1.27 1.19
C ILE A 53 2.41 2.01 2.51
N GLN A 54 1.88 3.22 2.43
CA GLN A 54 1.53 4.05 3.59
C GLN A 54 0.07 4.47 3.49
N TYR A 55 -0.64 4.43 4.61
CA TYR A 55 -2.00 4.90 4.72
C TYR A 55 -2.16 5.70 6.01
N THR A 56 -2.77 6.87 5.91
CA THR A 56 -3.04 7.74 7.06
C THR A 56 -4.54 7.87 7.25
N ALA A 57 -5.01 7.55 8.46
CA ALA A 57 -6.40 7.64 8.88
C ALA A 57 -6.55 8.62 10.05
N PRO A 58 -7.69 9.31 10.18
CA PRO A 58 -7.96 10.14 11.35
C PRO A 58 -8.10 9.26 12.60
N ALA A 59 -7.47 9.68 13.70
CA ALA A 59 -7.52 8.99 14.99
C ALA A 59 -7.45 9.99 16.14
N LEU A 60 -8.05 9.66 17.26
CA LEU A 60 -7.87 10.42 18.49
C LEU A 60 -6.60 9.92 19.18
N VAL A 61 -5.54 10.71 19.11
CA VAL A 61 -4.24 10.39 19.71
C VAL A 61 -4.16 11.03 21.09
N GLU A 62 -3.97 10.22 22.13
CA GLU A 62 -3.74 10.66 23.50
C GLU A 62 -2.25 10.74 23.81
N GLU A 63 -1.46 9.78 23.30
CA GLU A 63 0.00 9.74 23.42
C GLU A 63 0.63 9.37 22.09
N GLU A 64 1.48 10.24 21.57
CA GLU A 64 2.24 9.96 20.35
C GLU A 64 3.23 8.82 20.53
N GLY A 65 3.59 8.17 19.45
CA GLY A 65 4.58 7.12 19.42
C GLY A 65 4.41 6.17 18.25
N ARG A 66 5.24 5.15 18.22
CA ARG A 66 5.24 4.17 17.14
C ARG A 66 5.54 2.76 17.65
N ALA A 67 5.01 1.77 16.97
CA ALA A 67 5.25 0.36 17.23
C ALA A 67 5.16 -0.44 15.93
N VAL A 68 5.85 -1.57 15.84
CA VAL A 68 5.65 -2.51 14.75
C VAL A 68 4.94 -3.74 15.28
N VAL A 69 3.82 -4.10 14.66
CA VAL A 69 3.03 -5.27 15.06
C VAL A 69 2.86 -6.23 13.89
N PRO A 70 2.72 -7.56 14.12
CA PRO A 70 2.53 -8.53 13.06
C PRO A 70 1.29 -8.19 12.22
N ALA A 71 1.48 -7.82 10.93
CA ALA A 71 0.44 -7.26 10.07
C ALA A 71 -0.77 -8.18 9.92
N LYS A 72 -0.52 -9.48 9.69
CA LYS A 72 -1.58 -10.49 9.53
C LYS A 72 -2.39 -10.64 10.82
N LEU A 73 -1.73 -10.81 11.97
CA LEU A 73 -2.41 -11.01 13.25
C LEU A 73 -3.23 -9.78 13.63
N PHE A 74 -2.66 -8.59 13.47
CA PHE A 74 -3.37 -7.33 13.74
C PHE A 74 -4.60 -7.16 12.83
N SER A 75 -4.46 -7.43 11.54
CA SER A 75 -5.58 -7.40 10.60
C SER A 75 -6.67 -8.41 10.93
N ASP A 76 -6.29 -9.65 11.32
CA ASP A 76 -7.24 -10.69 11.71
C ASP A 76 -7.99 -10.33 13.00
N ILE A 77 -7.31 -9.73 13.99
CA ILE A 77 -7.94 -9.21 15.22
C ILE A 77 -8.97 -8.14 14.85
N VAL A 78 -8.54 -7.07 14.17
CA VAL A 78 -9.41 -5.92 13.83
C VAL A 78 -10.62 -6.33 13.00
N LYS A 79 -10.45 -7.28 12.08
CA LYS A 79 -11.55 -7.81 11.27
C LYS A 79 -12.66 -8.45 12.11
N ASN A 80 -12.30 -9.09 13.23
CA ASN A 80 -13.24 -9.81 14.08
C ASN A 80 -13.76 -8.99 15.29
N LEU A 81 -13.31 -7.73 15.45
CA LEU A 81 -13.87 -6.82 16.45
C LEU A 81 -15.29 -6.38 16.08
N SER A 82 -16.07 -5.99 17.09
CA SER A 82 -17.35 -5.30 16.90
C SER A 82 -17.17 -3.92 16.23
N ASP A 83 -18.23 -3.40 15.64
CA ASP A 83 -18.23 -2.08 14.99
C ASP A 83 -18.33 -0.96 16.04
N ALA A 84 -17.20 -0.71 16.72
CA ALA A 84 -17.06 0.29 17.77
C ALA A 84 -15.67 0.96 17.70
N ALA A 85 -15.38 1.85 18.63
CA ALA A 85 -14.05 2.44 18.75
C ALA A 85 -13.03 1.39 19.20
N VAL A 86 -11.91 1.33 18.51
CA VAL A 86 -10.77 0.49 18.84
C VAL A 86 -9.75 1.34 19.60
N HIS A 87 -9.39 0.91 20.80
CA HIS A 87 -8.38 1.54 21.64
C HIS A 87 -7.09 0.75 21.49
N ILE A 88 -6.00 1.44 21.20
CA ILE A 88 -4.69 0.83 21.01
C ILE A 88 -3.72 1.51 21.99
N VAL A 89 -3.07 0.70 22.81
CA VAL A 89 -1.96 1.11 23.68
C VAL A 89 -0.76 0.26 23.30
N ALA A 90 0.36 0.88 22.96
CA ALA A 90 1.55 0.12 22.61
C ALA A 90 2.81 0.73 23.22
N ASP A 91 3.73 -0.14 23.57
CA ASP A 91 5.09 0.14 24.00
C ASP A 91 6.11 -0.62 23.11
N GLU A 92 7.35 -0.76 23.57
CA GLU A 92 8.41 -1.45 22.85
C GLU A 92 8.24 -2.98 22.79
N GLU A 93 7.45 -3.57 23.68
CA GLU A 93 7.33 -5.02 23.85
C GLU A 93 5.97 -5.55 23.36
N SER A 94 4.90 -4.76 23.51
CA SER A 94 3.54 -5.20 23.25
C SER A 94 2.64 -4.09 22.69
N ALA A 95 1.57 -4.53 22.06
CA ALA A 95 0.45 -3.68 21.68
C ALA A 95 -0.86 -4.32 22.18
N ASP A 96 -1.57 -3.58 23.01
CA ASP A 96 -2.86 -3.94 23.55
C ASP A 96 -3.96 -3.30 22.70
N ILE A 97 -4.90 -4.12 22.24
CA ILE A 97 -6.00 -3.72 21.35
C ILE A 97 -7.31 -4.05 22.08
N ALA A 98 -8.10 -3.06 22.39
CA ALA A 98 -9.37 -3.24 23.09
C ALA A 98 -10.54 -2.64 22.30
N CYS A 99 -11.69 -3.33 22.29
CA CYS A 99 -12.92 -2.89 21.64
C CYS A 99 -14.10 -3.61 22.28
N ASP A 100 -15.07 -2.85 22.82
CA ASP A 100 -16.38 -3.34 23.30
C ASP A 100 -16.29 -4.60 24.17
N GLY A 101 -15.41 -4.58 25.18
CA GLY A 101 -15.21 -5.68 26.13
C GLY A 101 -14.26 -6.79 25.66
N ALA A 102 -13.86 -6.81 24.39
CA ALA A 102 -12.78 -7.66 23.89
C ALA A 102 -11.43 -6.98 24.09
N SER A 103 -10.41 -7.75 24.50
CA SER A 103 -9.04 -7.27 24.65
C SER A 103 -8.04 -8.32 24.15
N PHE A 104 -7.04 -7.86 23.42
CA PHE A 104 -5.97 -8.68 22.86
C PHE A 104 -4.64 -8.00 23.13
N SER A 105 -3.64 -8.79 23.51
CA SER A 105 -2.26 -8.35 23.64
C SER A 105 -1.42 -9.09 22.60
N ILE A 106 -0.69 -8.35 21.78
CA ILE A 106 0.19 -8.90 20.75
C ILE A 106 1.61 -8.39 20.96
N LYS A 107 2.60 -9.21 20.62
CA LYS A 107 4.00 -8.82 20.73
C LYS A 107 4.34 -7.75 19.71
N ALA A 108 4.98 -6.68 20.14
CA ALA A 108 5.55 -5.66 19.29
C ALA A 108 7.00 -6.01 18.87
N LEU A 109 7.47 -5.39 17.81
CA LEU A 109 8.84 -5.41 17.33
C LEU A 109 9.38 -3.98 17.40
N ASN A 110 10.72 -3.85 17.46
CA ASN A 110 11.35 -2.56 17.52
C ASN A 110 11.05 -1.72 16.27
N PRO A 111 10.43 -0.54 16.40
CA PRO A 111 10.12 0.32 15.25
C PRO A 111 11.37 0.93 14.59
N ASP A 112 12.52 0.98 15.29
CA ASP A 112 13.77 1.51 14.73
C ASP A 112 14.40 0.58 13.69
N ASP A 113 14.04 -0.71 13.72
CA ASP A 113 14.46 -1.68 12.71
C ASP A 113 13.61 -1.62 11.43
N PHE A 114 12.49 -0.85 11.45
CA PHE A 114 11.60 -0.76 10.30
C PHE A 114 12.17 0.22 9.25
N PRO A 115 12.22 -0.17 7.95
CA PRO A 115 12.75 0.69 6.91
C PRO A 115 11.96 2.00 6.78
N GLY A 116 12.69 3.11 6.60
CA GLY A 116 12.07 4.40 6.31
C GLY A 116 11.24 4.37 5.02
N PHE A 117 10.16 5.15 4.98
CA PHE A 117 9.39 5.31 3.74
C PHE A 117 10.25 6.02 2.68
N PRO A 118 10.32 5.50 1.45
CA PRO A 118 11.14 6.10 0.42
C PRO A 118 10.66 7.51 0.09
N HIS A 119 11.58 8.46 0.05
CA HIS A 119 11.29 9.80 -0.46
C HIS A 119 11.35 9.78 -1.98
N VAL A 120 10.29 10.25 -2.63
CA VAL A 120 10.19 10.33 -4.09
C VAL A 120 9.99 11.79 -4.48
N ASP A 121 10.95 12.34 -5.24
CA ASP A 121 10.81 13.67 -5.83
C ASP A 121 9.86 13.59 -7.03
N VAL A 122 8.67 14.18 -6.87
CA VAL A 122 7.67 14.23 -7.94
C VAL A 122 7.97 15.41 -8.85
N THR A 123 8.46 15.13 -10.07
CA THR A 123 8.77 16.14 -11.07
C THR A 123 7.60 16.41 -12.03
N GLN A 124 6.74 15.42 -12.25
CA GLN A 124 5.59 15.52 -13.17
C GLN A 124 4.36 14.84 -12.56
N ARG A 125 3.17 15.30 -12.96
CA ARG A 125 1.89 14.74 -12.52
C ARG A 125 0.93 14.66 -13.69
N ILE A 126 0.26 13.51 -13.82
CA ILE A 126 -0.89 13.34 -14.72
C ILE A 126 -2.09 12.85 -13.91
N GLU A 127 -3.29 13.17 -14.35
CA GLU A 127 -4.53 12.72 -13.72
C GLU A 127 -5.29 11.81 -14.67
N VAL A 128 -5.60 10.61 -14.20
CA VAL A 128 -6.41 9.64 -14.92
C VAL A 128 -7.53 9.17 -14.00
N PRO A 129 -8.81 9.20 -14.41
CA PRO A 129 -9.90 8.67 -13.59
C PRO A 129 -9.61 7.23 -13.16
N PHE A 130 -9.73 6.93 -11.86
CA PHE A 130 -9.34 5.61 -11.32
C PHE A 130 -10.02 4.44 -12.02
N SER A 131 -11.31 4.56 -12.35
CA SER A 131 -12.04 3.53 -13.08
C SER A 131 -11.44 3.21 -14.44
N GLN A 132 -10.95 4.24 -15.14
CA GLN A 132 -10.31 4.14 -16.45
C GLN A 132 -8.91 3.54 -16.31
N TYR A 133 -8.11 4.03 -15.37
CA TYR A 133 -6.81 3.47 -15.03
C TYR A 133 -6.92 1.97 -14.71
N ALA A 134 -7.82 1.59 -13.80
CA ALA A 134 -8.01 0.20 -13.41
C ALA A 134 -8.48 -0.69 -14.58
N ALA A 135 -9.29 -0.15 -15.49
CA ALA A 135 -9.70 -0.87 -16.71
C ALA A 135 -8.52 -1.09 -17.66
N MET A 136 -7.66 -0.08 -17.84
CA MET A 136 -6.45 -0.17 -18.66
C MET A 136 -5.48 -1.22 -18.09
N VAL A 137 -5.19 -1.14 -16.79
CA VAL A 137 -4.31 -2.11 -16.13
C VAL A 137 -4.83 -3.54 -16.27
N ARG A 138 -6.12 -3.79 -16.04
CA ARG A 138 -6.71 -5.14 -16.21
C ARG A 138 -6.57 -5.71 -17.62
N ARG A 139 -6.46 -4.86 -18.64
CA ARG A 139 -6.24 -5.31 -20.03
C ARG A 139 -4.80 -5.71 -20.30
N VAL A 140 -3.83 -4.91 -19.84
CA VAL A 140 -2.42 -5.10 -20.17
C VAL A 140 -1.67 -5.99 -19.18
N ALA A 141 -1.92 -5.89 -17.90
CA ALA A 141 -1.15 -6.60 -16.88
C ALA A 141 -1.31 -8.13 -16.92
N ARG A 142 -2.31 -8.66 -17.63
CA ARG A 142 -2.48 -10.09 -17.89
C ARG A 142 -1.55 -10.65 -18.99
N VAL A 143 -0.88 -9.76 -19.70
CA VAL A 143 -0.05 -10.08 -20.86
C VAL A 143 1.43 -10.00 -20.53
N VAL A 144 1.82 -9.44 -19.37
CA VAL A 144 3.22 -9.45 -18.95
C VAL A 144 3.76 -10.88 -18.81
N SER A 145 5.05 -11.04 -19.08
CA SER A 145 5.76 -12.32 -18.86
C SER A 145 5.86 -12.63 -17.36
N ARG A 146 5.89 -13.92 -17.03
CA ARG A 146 6.26 -14.43 -15.71
C ARG A 146 7.71 -14.90 -15.63
N ASP A 147 8.43 -14.78 -16.72
CA ASP A 147 9.82 -15.18 -16.85
C ASP A 147 10.71 -14.03 -16.40
N GLU A 148 11.20 -14.09 -15.16
CA GLU A 148 12.07 -13.08 -14.55
C GLU A 148 13.44 -12.96 -15.21
N SER A 149 13.86 -13.97 -16.00
CA SER A 149 15.09 -13.87 -16.79
C SER A 149 15.00 -12.79 -17.87
N ARG A 150 13.78 -12.40 -18.24
CA ARG A 150 13.48 -11.31 -19.17
C ARG A 150 12.74 -10.17 -18.46
N ALA A 151 13.40 -9.54 -17.48
CA ALA A 151 12.83 -8.56 -16.58
C ALA A 151 12.00 -7.46 -17.28
N ILE A 152 12.43 -6.97 -18.45
CA ILE A 152 11.70 -5.94 -19.19
C ILE A 152 10.29 -6.38 -19.60
N LEU A 153 10.07 -7.68 -19.82
CA LEU A 153 8.78 -8.24 -20.22
C LEU A 153 7.84 -8.50 -19.03
N THR A 154 8.33 -8.43 -17.80
CA THR A 154 7.49 -8.49 -16.58
C THR A 154 6.85 -7.14 -16.28
N GLY A 155 7.30 -6.09 -16.98
CA GLY A 155 6.77 -4.74 -16.88
C GLY A 155 5.74 -4.39 -17.94
N VAL A 156 5.06 -3.30 -17.71
CA VAL A 156 4.19 -2.60 -18.65
C VAL A 156 4.90 -1.32 -19.07
N LEU A 157 5.07 -1.11 -20.37
CA LEU A 157 5.52 0.17 -20.91
C LEU A 157 4.37 1.17 -20.77
N VAL A 158 4.64 2.25 -20.06
CA VAL A 158 3.71 3.37 -19.86
C VAL A 158 4.29 4.58 -20.58
N THR A 159 3.51 5.21 -21.45
CA THR A 159 3.94 6.42 -22.17
C THR A 159 2.89 7.51 -22.04
N LEU A 160 3.35 8.74 -22.06
CA LEU A 160 2.56 9.95 -22.35
C LEU A 160 3.17 10.60 -23.57
N GLU A 161 2.40 10.78 -24.63
CA GLU A 161 2.82 11.41 -25.87
C GLU A 161 1.67 12.27 -26.40
N GLY A 162 1.89 13.58 -26.49
CA GLY A 162 0.89 14.52 -27.02
C GLY A 162 -0.47 14.45 -26.29
N GLY A 163 -0.49 14.24 -24.97
CA GLY A 163 -1.72 14.10 -24.19
C GLY A 163 -2.38 12.72 -24.26
N VAL A 164 -1.76 11.75 -24.96
CA VAL A 164 -2.23 10.36 -24.99
C VAL A 164 -1.47 9.54 -23.98
N PHE A 165 -2.15 9.07 -22.94
CA PHE A 165 -1.62 8.12 -21.98
C PHE A 165 -1.84 6.69 -22.47
N LYS A 166 -0.76 5.94 -22.65
CA LYS A 166 -0.77 4.60 -23.24
C LYS A 166 -0.09 3.58 -22.33
N MET A 167 -0.62 2.36 -22.31
CA MET A 167 -0.01 1.21 -21.64
C MET A 167 0.16 0.07 -22.66
N VAL A 168 1.35 -0.54 -22.66
CA VAL A 168 1.70 -1.64 -23.57
C VAL A 168 2.35 -2.77 -22.78
N ALA A 169 1.95 -4.01 -23.00
CA ALA A 169 2.59 -5.20 -22.44
C ALA A 169 2.69 -6.32 -23.48
N THR A 170 3.76 -7.12 -23.37
CA THR A 170 3.98 -8.30 -24.22
C THR A 170 4.73 -9.38 -23.45
N ASP A 171 4.47 -10.64 -23.81
CA ASP A 171 5.22 -11.82 -23.36
C ASP A 171 6.01 -12.49 -24.50
N SER A 172 6.18 -11.77 -25.63
CA SER A 172 6.76 -12.24 -26.91
C SER A 172 5.83 -13.07 -27.79
N TYR A 173 4.70 -13.55 -27.29
CA TYR A 173 3.70 -14.32 -28.07
C TYR A 173 2.45 -13.50 -28.35
N ARG A 174 2.13 -12.56 -27.48
CA ARG A 174 0.97 -11.68 -27.60
C ARG A 174 1.33 -10.27 -27.14
N LEU A 175 0.59 -9.30 -27.64
CA LEU A 175 0.73 -7.88 -27.36
C LEU A 175 -0.62 -7.34 -26.91
N ALA A 176 -0.64 -6.56 -25.83
CA ALA A 176 -1.81 -5.77 -25.44
C ALA A 176 -1.45 -4.30 -25.42
N VAL A 177 -2.32 -3.49 -25.99
CA VAL A 177 -2.21 -2.02 -26.01
C VAL A 177 -3.53 -1.44 -25.55
N THR A 178 -3.47 -0.41 -24.73
CA THR A 178 -4.63 0.40 -24.34
C THR A 178 -4.20 1.84 -24.16
N GLU A 179 -5.05 2.77 -24.54
CA GLU A 179 -4.75 4.21 -24.48
C GLU A 179 -5.98 5.03 -24.07
N THR A 180 -5.71 6.22 -23.57
CA THR A 180 -6.72 7.21 -23.22
C THR A 180 -6.17 8.62 -23.37
N GLN A 181 -7.04 9.57 -23.66
CA GLN A 181 -6.69 10.98 -23.56
C GLN A 181 -6.65 11.40 -22.09
N VAL A 182 -5.64 12.15 -21.72
CA VAL A 182 -5.58 12.81 -20.41
C VAL A 182 -5.75 14.32 -20.60
N ALA A 183 -6.32 14.97 -19.60
CA ALA A 183 -6.42 16.42 -19.60
C ALA A 183 -5.01 17.02 -19.68
N ASP A 184 -4.91 18.18 -20.34
CA ASP A 184 -3.65 18.92 -20.40
C ASP A 184 -3.18 19.25 -18.97
N SER A 185 -2.19 18.51 -18.51
CA SER A 185 -1.61 18.64 -17.18
C SER A 185 -0.32 19.46 -17.18
N GLY A 186 0.10 19.93 -18.36
CA GLY A 186 1.42 20.53 -18.56
C GLY A 186 2.58 19.55 -18.35
N ALA A 187 2.29 18.24 -18.26
CA ALA A 187 3.32 17.22 -18.15
C ALA A 187 4.03 17.03 -19.50
N GLU A 188 5.34 16.91 -19.45
CA GLU A 188 6.15 16.58 -20.61
C GLU A 188 5.94 15.13 -21.04
N ASP A 189 6.19 14.85 -22.32
CA ASP A 189 6.16 13.48 -22.83
C ASP A 189 7.17 12.62 -22.09
N PHE A 190 6.76 11.41 -21.70
CA PHE A 190 7.62 10.46 -21.00
C PHE A 190 7.34 9.02 -21.39
N GLN A 191 8.31 8.16 -21.09
CA GLN A 191 8.11 6.72 -21.14
C GLN A 191 8.80 6.05 -19.93
N ALA A 192 8.15 5.01 -19.36
CA ALA A 192 8.70 4.22 -18.28
C ALA A 192 8.19 2.77 -18.37
N VAL A 193 9.00 1.82 -17.92
CA VAL A 193 8.55 0.44 -17.72
C VAL A 193 8.28 0.25 -16.25
N ILE A 194 7.02 -0.06 -15.91
CA ILE A 194 6.54 -0.22 -14.53
C ILE A 194 6.17 -1.69 -14.32
N ALA A 195 6.59 -2.28 -13.20
CA ALA A 195 6.27 -3.67 -12.88
C ALA A 195 4.75 -3.92 -12.97
N GLY A 196 4.37 -4.98 -13.70
CA GLY A 196 2.96 -5.32 -13.89
C GLY A 196 2.25 -5.66 -12.59
N SER A 197 2.95 -6.26 -11.61
CA SER A 197 2.46 -6.53 -10.26
C SER A 197 2.11 -5.23 -9.52
N PHE A 198 3.00 -4.24 -9.55
CA PHE A 198 2.75 -2.94 -8.92
C PHE A 198 1.50 -2.24 -9.47
N LEU A 199 1.35 -2.21 -10.81
CA LEU A 199 0.16 -1.62 -11.44
C LEU A 199 -1.12 -2.35 -11.04
N GLN A 200 -1.06 -3.70 -10.90
CA GLN A 200 -2.21 -4.49 -10.46
C GLN A 200 -2.60 -4.19 -9.01
N GLU A 201 -1.62 -4.04 -8.11
CA GLU A 201 -1.88 -3.66 -6.73
C GLU A 201 -2.53 -2.28 -6.64
N LEU A 202 -2.01 -1.29 -7.37
CA LEU A 202 -2.64 0.04 -7.46
C LEU A 202 -4.08 -0.04 -7.99
N ALA A 203 -4.32 -0.82 -9.06
CA ALA A 203 -5.65 -0.97 -9.63
C ALA A 203 -6.64 -1.73 -8.73
N GLY A 204 -6.14 -2.42 -7.72
CA GLY A 204 -6.90 -3.16 -6.71
C GLY A 204 -7.14 -2.40 -5.40
N LEU A 205 -6.73 -1.12 -5.31
CA LEU A 205 -7.01 -0.31 -4.13
C LEU A 205 -8.52 -0.02 -4.02
N PRO A 206 -9.05 0.06 -2.79
CA PRO A 206 -10.43 0.49 -2.56
C PRO A 206 -10.63 1.93 -3.06
N LYS A 207 -11.85 2.21 -3.49
CA LYS A 207 -12.25 3.54 -3.98
C LYS A 207 -12.51 4.47 -2.83
#